data_dc8f445c71f450fad716d6ebfc82356c
#
_entry.id   dc8f445c71f450fad716d6ebfc82356c
#
_cell.length_a   1.000
_cell.length_b   1.000
_cell.length_c   1.000
_cell.angle_alpha   90.00
_cell.angle_beta   90.00
_cell.angle_gamma   90.00
#
_symmetry.space_group_name_H-M   'P 1'
#
loop_
_entity.id
_entity.type
_entity.pdbx_description
1 polymer ?
#
loop_
_entity_poly.entity_id
_entity_poly.type
_entity_poly.pdbx_seq_one_letter_code
_entity_poly.pdbx_strand_id
1 'polypeptide(L)'
;MYFKAAILEDKNKVSIRYLKKPIKINNGHVLVKIFYSSLCHTQLQEIEGKRGKDRFLPHCLGHEGVGQVEKIYKNCKKFKVGDFVCLSWVKSENTKTGGFIYNNITGKKINSGPVHTLNQYSVIDESRIYKLKDKKKIKNKVLLGCALPTVFNIFMENKNMKKNDKICVLGGGGLGLSFIMIANQLGYKNLTLLDKNKNKLKVIKKSINKIKCYNDLKAIPNTENFDIVVECTGNLDVLEYSSLLARKFGGKIIVVGNYTKGKSINLDPWNIIEGITYQGAWNSDINFKNKFKKLLNIFNKLDTEIFFSKKIYNISEINKAIKDFKSGKVIRPLIRMT
;
A
#
# COMPACT_ATOMS: atom_id res chain seq x y z
N MET A 1 -15.26 1.74 -27.87
CA MET A 1 -14.90 2.79 -26.89
C MET A 1 -13.50 2.52 -26.40
N TYR A 2 -12.64 3.56 -26.28
CA TYR A 2 -11.29 3.49 -25.74
C TYR A 2 -11.20 4.27 -24.43
N PHE A 3 -10.23 3.93 -23.59
CA PHE A 3 -10.00 4.59 -22.30
C PHE A 3 -8.50 4.74 -22.01
N LYS A 4 -8.14 5.71 -21.21
CA LYS A 4 -6.74 5.99 -20.81
C LYS A 4 -6.27 5.01 -19.75
N ALA A 5 -5.01 4.55 -19.88
CA ALA A 5 -4.31 3.71 -18.92
C ALA A 5 -2.84 4.12 -18.82
N ALA A 6 -2.27 4.05 -17.61
CA ALA A 6 -0.84 4.20 -17.38
C ALA A 6 -0.15 2.84 -17.56
N ILE A 7 0.76 2.78 -18.51
CA ILE A 7 1.45 1.56 -18.93
C ILE A 7 2.93 1.67 -18.61
N LEU A 8 3.49 0.66 -17.95
CA LEU A 8 4.92 0.46 -17.86
C LEU A 8 5.38 -0.20 -19.17
N GLU A 9 6.04 0.58 -20.01
CA GLU A 9 6.53 0.12 -21.31
C GLU A 9 7.86 -0.61 -21.18
N ASP A 10 8.71 -0.09 -20.31
CA ASP A 10 10.06 -0.56 -20.00
C ASP A 10 10.52 0.06 -18.68
N LYS A 11 11.68 -0.35 -18.17
CA LYS A 11 12.28 0.23 -16.96
C LYS A 11 12.36 1.76 -17.08
N ASN A 12 11.83 2.45 -16.08
CA ASN A 12 11.72 3.91 -15.99
C ASN A 12 10.87 4.57 -17.09
N LYS A 13 10.11 3.81 -17.87
CA LYS A 13 9.33 4.35 -18.99
C LYS A 13 7.84 4.09 -18.78
N VAL A 14 7.14 5.08 -18.26
CA VAL A 14 5.68 5.05 -18.09
C VAL A 14 5.02 5.97 -19.12
N SER A 15 4.05 5.45 -19.86
CA SER A 15 3.30 6.18 -20.87
C SER A 15 1.79 6.07 -20.64
N ILE A 16 1.03 7.05 -21.16
CA ILE A 16 -0.41 6.95 -21.25
C ILE A 16 -0.77 6.31 -22.60
N ARG A 17 -1.53 5.23 -22.54
CA ARG A 17 -2.05 4.54 -23.73
C ARG A 17 -3.58 4.53 -23.71
N TYR A 18 -4.16 4.42 -24.89
CA TYR A 18 -5.59 4.19 -25.08
C TYR A 18 -5.82 2.70 -25.31
N LEU A 19 -6.58 2.08 -24.39
CA LEU A 19 -6.94 0.68 -24.45
C LEU A 19 -8.39 0.50 -24.89
N LYS A 20 -8.68 -0.57 -25.64
CA LYS A 20 -10.04 -0.92 -26.02
C LYS A 20 -10.82 -1.43 -24.80
N LYS A 21 -11.98 -0.81 -24.51
CA LYS A 21 -12.85 -1.27 -23.40
C LYS A 21 -13.41 -2.66 -23.75
N PRO A 22 -13.23 -3.67 -22.88
CA PRO A 22 -13.70 -5.02 -23.16
C PRO A 22 -15.23 -5.10 -23.25
N ILE A 23 -15.72 -5.75 -24.29
CA ILE A 23 -17.14 -6.07 -24.45
C ILE A 23 -17.49 -7.34 -23.67
N LYS A 24 -16.59 -8.33 -23.67
CA LYS A 24 -16.72 -9.58 -22.92
C LYS A 24 -15.64 -9.66 -21.84
N ILE A 25 -15.99 -10.26 -20.71
CA ILE A 25 -15.06 -10.55 -19.59
C ILE A 25 -15.24 -12.02 -19.20
N ASN A 26 -14.17 -12.63 -18.74
CA ASN A 26 -14.17 -14.05 -18.35
C ASN A 26 -14.82 -14.24 -16.99
N ASN A 27 -15.21 -15.46 -16.68
CA ASN A 27 -15.68 -15.86 -15.34
C ASN A 27 -14.64 -15.49 -14.27
N GLY A 28 -15.13 -14.98 -13.14
CA GLY A 28 -14.26 -14.51 -12.05
C GLY A 28 -13.67 -13.10 -12.26
N HIS A 29 -13.94 -12.45 -13.40
CA HIS A 29 -13.55 -11.07 -13.64
C HIS A 29 -14.72 -10.09 -13.51
N VAL A 30 -14.41 -8.88 -13.03
CA VAL A 30 -15.37 -7.76 -12.92
C VAL A 30 -14.76 -6.54 -13.62
N LEU A 31 -15.49 -5.90 -14.52
CA LEU A 31 -15.09 -4.63 -15.09
C LEU A 31 -15.51 -3.50 -14.14
N VAL A 32 -14.54 -2.70 -13.72
CA VAL A 32 -14.74 -1.58 -12.80
C VAL A 32 -14.35 -0.28 -13.49
N LYS A 33 -15.23 0.72 -13.40
CA LYS A 33 -14.91 2.12 -13.72
C LYS A 33 -14.19 2.71 -12.51
N ILE A 34 -12.92 3.07 -12.68
CA ILE A 34 -12.09 3.60 -11.59
C ILE A 34 -12.36 5.09 -11.42
N PHE A 35 -12.57 5.54 -10.18
CA PHE A 35 -12.70 6.95 -9.85
C PHE A 35 -11.38 7.54 -9.39
N TYR A 36 -10.73 6.85 -8.44
CA TYR A 36 -9.45 7.25 -7.87
C TYR A 36 -8.54 6.05 -7.68
N SER A 37 -7.26 6.29 -7.87
CA SER A 37 -6.17 5.38 -7.55
C SER A 37 -5.07 6.13 -6.83
N SER A 38 -4.10 5.42 -6.27
CA SER A 38 -2.94 6.02 -5.63
C SER A 38 -1.67 5.28 -6.01
N LEU A 39 -0.50 5.93 -5.82
CA LEU A 39 0.80 5.32 -6.01
C LEU A 39 1.36 4.82 -4.68
N CYS A 40 1.84 3.59 -4.70
CA CYS A 40 2.60 2.97 -3.62
C CYS A 40 4.10 2.91 -3.97
N HIS A 41 4.98 2.83 -2.98
CA HIS A 41 6.42 2.61 -3.21
C HIS A 41 6.71 1.34 -4.03
N THR A 42 5.84 0.34 -3.93
CA THR A 42 5.91 -0.86 -4.77
C THR A 42 5.87 -0.54 -6.27
N GLN A 43 5.03 0.45 -6.70
CA GLN A 43 5.05 0.90 -8.10
C GLN A 43 6.35 1.61 -8.48
N LEU A 44 6.95 2.39 -7.58
CA LEU A 44 8.26 3.00 -7.87
C LEU A 44 9.32 1.93 -8.09
N GLN A 45 9.35 0.91 -7.23
CA GLN A 45 10.29 -0.21 -7.38
C GLN A 45 10.04 -1.03 -8.65
N GLU A 46 8.78 -1.23 -9.02
CA GLU A 46 8.38 -1.88 -10.26
C GLU A 46 8.86 -1.08 -11.47
N ILE A 47 8.57 0.23 -11.51
CA ILE A 47 9.01 1.16 -12.55
C ILE A 47 10.55 1.19 -12.65
N GLU A 48 11.26 1.17 -11.53
CA GLU A 48 12.73 1.22 -11.46
C GLU A 48 13.40 -0.16 -11.70
N GLY A 49 12.62 -1.23 -11.92
CA GLY A 49 13.14 -2.58 -12.12
C GLY A 49 13.84 -3.19 -10.89
N LYS A 50 13.56 -2.67 -9.67
CA LYS A 50 14.15 -3.13 -8.41
C LYS A 50 13.58 -4.46 -7.89
N ARG A 51 12.53 -4.97 -8.53
CA ARG A 51 11.86 -6.24 -8.19
C ARG A 51 12.37 -7.44 -8.98
N GLY A 52 13.41 -7.25 -9.79
CA GLY A 52 13.97 -8.23 -10.72
C GLY A 52 13.44 -8.06 -12.14
N LYS A 53 13.78 -9.01 -13.04
CA LYS A 53 13.37 -8.97 -14.46
C LYS A 53 11.85 -9.08 -14.58
N ASP A 54 11.24 -8.06 -15.16
CA ASP A 54 9.82 -8.06 -15.48
C ASP A 54 9.56 -8.76 -16.82
N ARG A 55 8.82 -9.87 -16.76
CA ARG A 55 8.49 -10.70 -17.94
C ARG A 55 7.15 -10.30 -18.59
N PHE A 56 6.43 -9.34 -18.01
CA PHE A 56 5.08 -8.97 -18.42
C PHE A 56 5.00 -7.64 -19.16
N LEU A 57 6.14 -6.98 -19.37
CA LEU A 57 6.20 -5.73 -20.14
C LEU A 57 5.69 -5.90 -21.58
N PRO A 58 4.90 -4.95 -22.12
CA PRO A 58 4.31 -3.79 -21.42
C PRO A 58 3.06 -4.19 -20.62
N HIS A 59 2.83 -3.56 -19.46
CA HIS A 59 1.67 -3.87 -18.63
C HIS A 59 1.06 -2.65 -17.92
N CYS A 60 -0.21 -2.80 -17.49
CA CYS A 60 -0.94 -1.84 -16.69
C CYS A 60 -0.39 -1.76 -15.27
N LEU A 61 -0.36 -0.55 -14.69
CA LEU A 61 0.11 -0.28 -13.34
C LEU A 61 -1.02 -0.12 -12.32
N GLY A 62 -0.64 -0.13 -11.04
CA GLY A 62 -1.48 0.19 -9.88
C GLY A 62 -2.09 -1.04 -9.21
N HIS A 63 -2.32 -0.96 -7.89
CA HIS A 63 -2.89 -2.05 -7.12
C HIS A 63 -3.80 -1.59 -5.96
N GLU A 64 -4.10 -0.32 -5.90
CA GLU A 64 -5.01 0.26 -4.91
C GLU A 64 -5.90 1.30 -5.59
N GLY A 65 -7.21 1.17 -5.45
CA GLY A 65 -8.13 2.06 -6.11
C GLY A 65 -9.56 1.91 -5.62
N VAL A 66 -10.40 2.83 -6.03
CA VAL A 66 -11.85 2.80 -5.78
C VAL A 66 -12.62 3.13 -7.03
N GLY A 67 -13.77 2.50 -7.19
CA GLY A 67 -14.57 2.68 -8.39
C GLY A 67 -15.97 2.11 -8.24
N GLN A 68 -16.61 1.92 -9.39
CA GLN A 68 -17.94 1.36 -9.50
C GLN A 68 -17.95 0.20 -10.49
N VAL A 69 -18.62 -0.87 -10.14
CA VAL A 69 -18.81 -2.02 -11.02
C VAL A 69 -19.60 -1.59 -12.27
N GLU A 70 -18.99 -1.77 -13.43
CA GLU A 70 -19.55 -1.44 -14.74
C GLU A 70 -20.12 -2.66 -15.46
N LYS A 71 -19.46 -3.83 -15.28
CA LYS A 71 -19.88 -5.09 -15.86
C LYS A 71 -19.44 -6.27 -15.02
N ILE A 72 -20.29 -7.29 -14.99
CA ILE A 72 -20.01 -8.58 -14.33
C ILE A 72 -20.11 -9.72 -15.35
N TYR A 73 -19.50 -10.86 -15.04
CA TYR A 73 -19.69 -12.10 -15.83
C TYR A 73 -21.07 -12.73 -15.55
N LYS A 74 -21.55 -13.61 -16.46
CA LYS A 74 -22.94 -14.09 -16.51
C LYS A 74 -23.48 -14.65 -15.18
N ASN A 75 -22.66 -15.38 -14.43
CA ASN A 75 -23.06 -16.07 -13.19
C ASN A 75 -22.47 -15.43 -11.93
N CYS A 76 -22.11 -14.15 -11.97
CA CYS A 76 -21.56 -13.45 -10.82
C CYS A 76 -22.61 -13.25 -9.73
N LYS A 77 -22.43 -13.91 -8.58
CA LYS A 77 -23.31 -13.77 -7.41
C LYS A 77 -22.83 -12.74 -6.39
N LYS A 78 -21.55 -12.33 -6.48
CA LYS A 78 -20.88 -11.50 -5.47
C LYS A 78 -21.11 -10.01 -5.69
N PHE A 79 -21.21 -9.57 -6.95
CA PHE A 79 -21.30 -8.17 -7.32
C PHE A 79 -22.48 -7.90 -8.21
N LYS A 80 -22.94 -6.64 -8.19
CA LYS A 80 -23.97 -6.10 -9.11
C LYS A 80 -23.38 -4.88 -9.83
N VAL A 81 -23.85 -4.62 -11.05
CA VAL A 81 -23.57 -3.37 -11.73
C VAL A 81 -24.04 -2.21 -10.85
N GLY A 82 -23.21 -1.18 -10.72
CA GLY A 82 -23.46 -0.06 -9.82
C GLY A 82 -22.88 -0.18 -8.41
N ASP A 83 -22.44 -1.37 -7.96
CA ASP A 83 -21.78 -1.53 -6.65
C ASP A 83 -20.53 -0.64 -6.56
N PHE A 84 -20.38 0.12 -5.46
CA PHE A 84 -19.12 0.80 -5.14
C PHE A 84 -18.13 -0.17 -4.53
N VAL A 85 -16.89 -0.09 -4.99
CA VAL A 85 -15.87 -1.07 -4.63
C VAL A 85 -14.51 -0.43 -4.37
N CYS A 86 -13.78 -1.05 -3.44
CA CYS A 86 -12.35 -0.88 -3.25
C CYS A 86 -11.62 -2.04 -3.93
N LEU A 87 -10.55 -1.71 -4.64
CA LEU A 87 -9.67 -2.65 -5.32
C LEU A 87 -8.38 -2.78 -4.54
N SER A 88 -7.96 -4.00 -4.28
CA SER A 88 -6.85 -4.30 -3.39
C SER A 88 -5.92 -5.36 -3.96
N TRP A 89 -4.62 -5.23 -3.65
CA TRP A 89 -3.67 -6.31 -3.92
C TRP A 89 -3.89 -7.52 -3.00
N VAL A 90 -4.57 -7.33 -1.87
CA VAL A 90 -4.92 -8.41 -0.92
C VAL A 90 -6.09 -9.21 -1.45
N LYS A 91 -6.00 -10.53 -1.42
CA LYS A 91 -7.09 -11.42 -1.82
C LYS A 91 -8.15 -11.56 -0.73
N SER A 92 -9.40 -11.58 -1.13
CA SER A 92 -10.52 -11.94 -0.25
C SER A 92 -10.69 -13.45 -0.08
N GLU A 93 -10.22 -14.21 -1.08
CA GLU A 93 -10.35 -15.66 -1.19
C GLU A 93 -9.34 -16.21 -2.20
N ASN A 94 -9.13 -17.53 -2.21
CA ASN A 94 -8.20 -18.18 -3.11
C ASN A 94 -8.87 -18.45 -4.47
N THR A 95 -8.69 -17.54 -5.43
CA THR A 95 -9.09 -17.73 -6.83
C THR A 95 -7.87 -17.77 -7.75
N LYS A 96 -8.03 -18.42 -8.92
CA LYS A 96 -6.98 -18.57 -9.95
C LYS A 96 -7.31 -17.77 -11.23
N THR A 97 -8.16 -16.76 -11.17
CA THR A 97 -8.62 -16.05 -12.39
C THR A 97 -7.48 -15.30 -13.09
N GLY A 98 -6.53 -14.74 -12.33
CA GLY A 98 -5.36 -14.10 -12.92
C GLY A 98 -5.59 -12.70 -13.48
N GLY A 99 -4.69 -12.26 -14.37
CA GLY A 99 -4.74 -10.97 -15.04
C GLY A 99 -5.58 -10.99 -16.31
N PHE A 100 -5.64 -9.85 -16.98
CA PHE A 100 -6.36 -9.64 -18.24
C PHE A 100 -5.41 -9.07 -19.29
N ILE A 101 -5.67 -9.36 -20.58
CA ILE A 101 -4.89 -8.83 -21.70
C ILE A 101 -5.79 -7.86 -22.49
N TYR A 102 -5.33 -6.62 -22.59
CA TYR A 102 -5.99 -5.59 -23.38
C TYR A 102 -5.38 -5.47 -24.77
N ASN A 103 -6.15 -4.94 -25.70
CA ASN A 103 -5.64 -4.43 -26.98
C ASN A 103 -5.61 -2.89 -26.92
N ASN A 104 -4.50 -2.29 -27.34
CA ASN A 104 -4.44 -0.85 -27.53
C ASN A 104 -5.10 -0.46 -28.89
N ILE A 105 -5.06 0.83 -29.20
CA ILE A 105 -5.65 1.36 -30.46
C ILE A 105 -5.01 0.80 -31.74
N THR A 106 -3.74 0.34 -31.67
CA THR A 106 -3.04 -0.29 -32.80
C THR A 106 -3.15 -1.82 -32.82
N GLY A 107 -3.95 -2.42 -31.92
CA GLY A 107 -4.08 -3.88 -31.79
C GLY A 107 -3.01 -4.55 -30.95
N LYS A 108 -1.96 -3.83 -30.50
CA LYS A 108 -0.91 -4.40 -29.66
C LYS A 108 -1.47 -4.85 -28.31
N LYS A 109 -1.07 -6.04 -27.87
CA LYS A 109 -1.43 -6.60 -26.57
C LYS A 109 -0.71 -5.89 -25.43
N ILE A 110 -1.46 -5.57 -24.37
CA ILE A 110 -0.96 -4.97 -23.13
C ILE A 110 -1.40 -5.87 -21.98
N ASN A 111 -0.44 -6.36 -21.21
CA ASN A 111 -0.70 -7.22 -20.07
C ASN A 111 -1.27 -6.44 -18.88
N SER A 112 -1.91 -7.14 -17.97
CA SER A 112 -2.25 -6.62 -16.64
C SER A 112 -2.13 -7.71 -15.58
N GLY A 113 -1.87 -7.29 -14.34
CA GLY A 113 -2.01 -8.18 -13.20
C GLY A 113 -3.49 -8.43 -12.84
N PRO A 114 -3.77 -9.29 -11.85
CA PRO A 114 -5.12 -9.57 -11.35
C PRO A 114 -5.78 -8.34 -10.70
N VAL A 115 -5.01 -7.32 -10.37
CA VAL A 115 -5.43 -5.98 -9.98
C VAL A 115 -4.54 -4.94 -10.66
N HIS A 116 -5.15 -3.93 -11.27
CA HIS A 116 -4.48 -2.81 -11.92
C HIS A 116 -5.43 -1.62 -11.88
N THR A 117 -4.98 -0.49 -11.34
CA THR A 117 -5.90 0.59 -10.94
C THR A 117 -5.54 1.96 -11.51
N LEU A 118 -4.39 2.09 -12.19
CA LEU A 118 -4.01 3.33 -12.88
C LEU A 118 -4.58 3.37 -14.31
N ASN A 119 -5.85 2.98 -14.43
CA ASN A 119 -6.65 2.90 -15.65
C ASN A 119 -8.03 3.50 -15.41
N GLN A 120 -8.66 4.10 -16.40
CA GLN A 120 -10.05 4.58 -16.28
C GLN A 120 -11.05 3.41 -16.11
N TYR A 121 -10.77 2.26 -16.76
CA TYR A 121 -11.51 1.01 -16.61
C TYR A 121 -10.54 -0.14 -16.40
N SER A 122 -10.88 -1.05 -15.52
CA SER A 122 -10.04 -2.19 -15.20
C SER A 122 -10.84 -3.47 -15.07
N VAL A 123 -10.38 -4.53 -15.73
CA VAL A 123 -10.89 -5.90 -15.55
C VAL A 123 -10.13 -6.51 -14.38
N ILE A 124 -10.80 -6.73 -13.28
CA ILE A 124 -10.20 -7.11 -12.00
C ILE A 124 -10.65 -8.53 -11.63
N ASP A 125 -9.73 -9.34 -11.12
CA ASP A 125 -10.06 -10.60 -10.45
C ASP A 125 -10.99 -10.32 -9.26
N GLU A 126 -12.13 -10.99 -9.21
CA GLU A 126 -13.18 -10.74 -8.19
C GLU A 126 -12.67 -10.91 -6.75
N SER A 127 -11.62 -11.72 -6.53
CA SER A 127 -10.99 -11.86 -5.21
C SER A 127 -10.24 -10.61 -4.73
N ARG A 128 -9.97 -9.66 -5.63
CA ARG A 128 -9.29 -8.39 -5.35
C ARG A 128 -10.25 -7.23 -5.11
N ILE A 129 -11.56 -7.52 -5.00
CA ILE A 129 -12.62 -6.53 -4.93
C ILE A 129 -13.35 -6.62 -3.60
N TYR A 130 -13.54 -5.48 -2.94
CA TYR A 130 -14.27 -5.36 -1.69
C TYR A 130 -15.40 -4.35 -1.83
N LYS A 131 -16.64 -4.76 -1.52
CA LYS A 131 -17.80 -3.86 -1.55
C LYS A 131 -17.69 -2.76 -0.51
N LEU A 132 -18.05 -1.55 -0.93
CA LEU A 132 -18.21 -0.39 -0.07
C LEU A 132 -19.70 -0.11 0.10
N LYS A 133 -20.11 0.26 1.30
CA LYS A 133 -21.53 0.55 1.58
C LYS A 133 -22.03 1.83 0.92
N ASP A 134 -21.15 2.82 0.78
CA ASP A 134 -21.45 4.17 0.32
C ASP A 134 -20.26 4.85 -0.35
N LYS A 135 -20.51 6.06 -0.88
CA LYS A 135 -19.49 6.95 -1.48
C LYS A 135 -18.80 7.87 -0.47
N LYS A 136 -19.18 7.85 0.80
CA LYS A 136 -18.59 8.76 1.79
C LYS A 136 -17.07 8.59 1.85
N LYS A 137 -16.34 9.69 1.76
CA LYS A 137 -14.85 9.71 1.69
C LYS A 137 -14.29 8.76 0.62
N ILE A 138 -14.95 8.62 -0.55
CA ILE A 138 -14.60 7.62 -1.58
C ILE A 138 -13.13 7.75 -2.03
N LYS A 139 -12.61 8.96 -2.24
CA LYS A 139 -11.24 9.21 -2.65
C LYS A 139 -10.22 8.64 -1.64
N ASN A 140 -10.52 8.72 -0.34
CA ASN A 140 -9.61 8.28 0.73
C ASN A 140 -9.64 6.75 0.90
N LYS A 141 -10.74 6.10 0.49
CA LYS A 141 -10.88 4.64 0.55
C LYS A 141 -9.90 3.89 -0.37
N VAL A 142 -9.13 4.59 -1.23
CA VAL A 142 -8.00 3.98 -1.96
C VAL A 142 -6.96 3.38 -1.02
N LEU A 143 -6.78 3.95 0.19
CA LEU A 143 -5.87 3.43 1.21
C LEU A 143 -6.23 2.03 1.70
N LEU A 144 -7.51 1.64 1.59
CA LEU A 144 -7.99 0.29 1.91
C LEU A 144 -7.50 -0.76 0.90
N GLY A 145 -6.92 -0.33 -0.22
CA GLY A 145 -6.39 -1.22 -1.24
C GLY A 145 -4.99 -1.77 -0.94
N CYS A 146 -4.20 -1.06 -0.11
CA CYS A 146 -2.80 -1.44 0.12
C CYS A 146 -2.33 -1.17 1.56
N ALA A 147 -1.99 0.08 1.90
CA ALA A 147 -1.25 0.39 3.11
C ALA A 147 -2.00 0.04 4.40
N LEU A 148 -3.28 0.39 4.49
CA LEU A 148 -4.08 0.12 5.69
C LEU A 148 -4.30 -1.38 5.93
N PRO A 149 -4.68 -2.23 4.93
CA PRO A 149 -4.82 -3.66 5.16
C PRO A 149 -3.49 -4.34 5.52
N THR A 150 -2.37 -3.92 4.91
CA THR A 150 -1.04 -4.46 5.25
C THR A 150 -0.71 -4.23 6.72
N VAL A 151 -0.88 -3.00 7.18
CA VAL A 151 -0.60 -2.63 8.57
C VAL A 151 -1.62 -3.24 9.53
N PHE A 152 -2.90 -3.21 9.19
CA PHE A 152 -3.94 -3.80 10.04
C PHE A 152 -3.69 -5.29 10.30
N ASN A 153 -3.15 -6.01 9.32
CA ASN A 153 -2.81 -7.41 9.50
C ASN A 153 -1.69 -7.62 10.53
N ILE A 154 -0.74 -6.67 10.67
CA ILE A 154 0.30 -6.73 11.72
C ILE A 154 -0.34 -6.82 13.09
N PHE A 155 -1.35 -5.97 13.37
CA PHE A 155 -2.08 -6.02 14.65
C PHE A 155 -2.90 -7.30 14.81
N MET A 156 -3.40 -7.88 13.73
CA MET A 156 -4.17 -9.13 13.80
C MET A 156 -3.28 -10.35 14.05
N GLU A 157 -2.05 -10.35 13.56
CA GLU A 157 -1.08 -11.43 13.73
C GLU A 157 -0.30 -11.32 15.05
N ASN A 158 -0.09 -10.11 15.56
CA ASN A 158 0.64 -9.85 16.78
C ASN A 158 -0.30 -9.51 17.96
N LYS A 159 -1.16 -10.44 18.33
CA LYS A 159 -2.16 -10.25 19.40
C LYS A 159 -1.57 -10.04 20.79
N ASN A 160 -0.31 -10.42 20.98
CA ASN A 160 0.47 -10.23 22.21
C ASN A 160 1.02 -8.82 22.38
N MET A 161 0.88 -7.92 21.40
CA MET A 161 1.23 -6.51 21.53
C MET A 161 0.39 -5.83 22.61
N LYS A 162 1.06 -5.22 23.60
CA LYS A 162 0.42 -4.54 24.72
C LYS A 162 0.24 -3.05 24.43
N LYS A 163 -0.79 -2.41 24.99
CA LYS A 163 -1.07 -0.97 24.78
C LYS A 163 0.03 -0.06 25.33
N ASN A 164 0.80 -0.55 26.27
CA ASN A 164 1.92 0.17 26.89
C ASN A 164 3.28 -0.18 26.26
N ASP A 165 3.35 -1.08 25.26
CA ASP A 165 4.59 -1.35 24.56
C ASP A 165 5.16 -0.07 23.97
N LYS A 166 6.46 0.12 24.09
CA LYS A 166 7.21 1.18 23.40
C LYS A 166 7.40 0.77 21.95
N ILE A 167 6.83 1.52 21.02
CA ILE A 167 6.86 1.18 19.60
C ILE A 167 7.58 2.27 18.83
N CYS A 168 8.61 1.89 18.09
CA CYS A 168 9.32 2.76 17.16
C CYS A 168 8.95 2.40 15.71
N VAL A 169 8.48 3.37 14.95
CA VAL A 169 8.20 3.20 13.52
C VAL A 169 9.26 3.95 12.71
N LEU A 170 9.98 3.21 11.89
CA LEU A 170 11.02 3.72 11.02
C LEU A 170 10.44 4.01 9.63
N GLY A 171 10.32 5.29 9.29
CA GLY A 171 9.73 5.79 8.04
C GLY A 171 8.26 6.19 8.15
N GLY A 172 7.99 7.50 8.05
CA GLY A 172 6.64 8.10 8.05
C GLY A 172 6.00 8.17 6.66
N GLY A 173 6.28 7.17 5.79
CA GLY A 173 5.64 6.99 4.50
C GLY A 173 4.23 6.40 4.63
N GLY A 174 3.68 5.92 3.52
CA GLY A 174 2.32 5.37 3.51
C GLY A 174 2.09 4.24 4.52
N LEU A 175 3.07 3.33 4.70
CA LEU A 175 2.97 2.22 5.66
C LEU A 175 3.15 2.70 7.10
N GLY A 176 4.23 3.44 7.40
CA GLY A 176 4.50 3.88 8.77
C GLY A 176 3.43 4.84 9.29
N LEU A 177 2.96 5.78 8.47
CA LEU A 177 1.83 6.64 8.85
C LEU A 177 0.56 5.83 9.10
N SER A 178 0.27 4.80 8.26
CA SER A 178 -0.86 3.89 8.50
C SER A 178 -0.72 3.15 9.83
N PHE A 179 0.51 2.70 10.17
CA PHE A 179 0.77 2.02 11.44
C PHE A 179 0.49 2.95 12.62
N ILE A 180 1.09 4.13 12.63
CA ILE A 180 0.90 5.12 13.71
C ILE A 180 -0.58 5.48 13.88
N MET A 181 -1.31 5.71 12.80
CA MET A 181 -2.74 6.06 12.88
C MET A 181 -3.59 4.92 13.42
N ILE A 182 -3.38 3.68 12.96
CA ILE A 182 -4.12 2.51 13.47
C ILE A 182 -3.73 2.24 14.92
N ALA A 183 -2.43 2.30 15.27
CA ALA A 183 -1.94 2.13 16.64
C ALA A 183 -2.59 3.13 17.60
N ASN A 184 -2.56 4.42 17.24
CA ASN A 184 -3.19 5.49 18.02
C ASN A 184 -4.70 5.24 18.19
N GLN A 185 -5.41 4.87 17.10
CA GLN A 185 -6.85 4.56 17.15
C GLN A 185 -7.15 3.33 18.00
N LEU A 186 -6.23 2.37 18.07
CA LEU A 186 -6.35 1.18 18.91
C LEU A 186 -5.92 1.42 20.36
N GLY A 187 -5.45 2.62 20.72
CA GLY A 187 -5.10 3.01 22.09
C GLY A 187 -3.68 2.65 22.51
N TYR A 188 -2.74 2.44 21.58
CA TYR A 188 -1.31 2.36 21.90
C TYR A 188 -0.76 3.74 22.29
N LYS A 189 -0.01 3.82 23.42
CA LYS A 189 0.31 5.12 24.04
C LYS A 189 1.74 5.58 23.75
N ASN A 190 2.69 4.67 23.60
CA ASN A 190 4.12 4.99 23.54
C ASN A 190 4.63 4.86 22.10
N LEU A 191 4.23 5.80 21.26
CA LEU A 191 4.56 5.78 19.84
C LEU A 191 5.70 6.75 19.54
N THR A 192 6.71 6.24 18.83
CA THR A 192 7.84 6.99 18.29
C THR A 192 7.87 6.83 16.78
N LEU A 193 8.12 7.90 16.08
CA LEU A 193 8.23 7.92 14.61
C LEU A 193 9.56 8.55 14.21
N LEU A 194 10.29 7.88 13.33
CA LEU A 194 11.46 8.41 12.67
C LEU A 194 11.20 8.60 11.18
N ASP A 195 11.47 9.80 10.65
CA ASP A 195 11.50 10.06 9.20
C ASP A 195 12.45 11.25 8.92
N LYS A 196 13.34 11.08 7.95
CA LYS A 196 14.31 12.13 7.55
C LYS A 196 13.66 13.44 7.09
N ASN A 197 12.41 13.41 6.68
CA ASN A 197 11.68 14.58 6.20
C ASN A 197 11.01 15.33 7.36
N LYS A 198 11.69 16.41 7.83
CA LYS A 198 11.21 17.26 8.93
C LYS A 198 9.81 17.84 8.70
N ASN A 199 9.47 18.20 7.44
CA ASN A 199 8.15 18.78 7.13
C ASN A 199 7.04 17.72 7.29
N LYS A 200 7.30 16.50 6.89
CA LYS A 200 6.38 15.37 7.07
C LYS A 200 6.14 15.12 8.58
N LEU A 201 7.21 15.09 9.39
CA LEU A 201 7.10 14.93 10.84
C LEU A 201 6.27 16.05 11.49
N LYS A 202 6.45 17.32 11.06
CA LYS A 202 5.65 18.45 11.57
C LYS A 202 4.15 18.23 11.32
N VAL A 203 3.77 17.76 10.12
CA VAL A 203 2.36 17.49 9.78
C VAL A 203 1.81 16.35 10.62
N ILE A 204 2.56 15.25 10.74
CA ILE A 204 2.14 14.07 11.51
C ILE A 204 1.97 14.41 13.00
N LYS A 205 2.93 15.16 13.58
CA LYS A 205 2.89 15.56 14.98
C LYS A 205 1.68 16.46 15.32
N LYS A 206 1.22 17.27 14.35
CA LYS A 206 0.00 18.08 14.53
C LYS A 206 -1.29 17.24 14.53
N SER A 207 -1.30 16.14 13.81
CA SER A 207 -2.49 15.29 13.63
C SER A 207 -2.60 14.16 14.65
N ILE A 208 -1.51 13.83 15.34
CA ILE A 208 -1.44 12.71 16.28
C ILE A 208 -0.85 13.19 17.61
N ASN A 209 -1.69 13.23 18.63
CA ASN A 209 -1.27 13.64 19.96
C ASN A 209 -0.27 12.66 20.59
N LYS A 210 0.71 13.21 21.36
CA LYS A 210 1.66 12.46 22.17
C LYS A 210 2.58 11.48 21.41
N ILE A 211 2.86 11.76 20.12
CA ILE A 211 3.86 11.03 19.36
C ILE A 211 5.24 11.67 19.52
N LYS A 212 6.26 10.89 19.84
CA LYS A 212 7.68 11.31 19.76
C LYS A 212 8.12 11.26 18.30
N CYS A 213 8.83 12.27 17.81
CA CYS A 213 9.29 12.33 16.41
C CYS A 213 10.77 12.67 16.36
N TYR A 214 11.53 11.86 15.62
CA TYR A 214 12.94 12.06 15.35
C TYR A 214 13.18 12.13 13.84
N ASN A 215 14.14 12.95 13.41
CA ASN A 215 14.53 13.05 12.01
C ASN A 215 15.86 12.39 11.67
N ASP A 216 16.55 11.89 12.68
CA ASP A 216 17.81 11.17 12.58
C ASP A 216 17.79 9.98 13.54
N LEU A 217 18.34 8.84 13.12
CA LEU A 217 18.50 7.64 13.95
C LEU A 217 19.35 7.92 15.20
N LYS A 218 20.44 8.67 15.05
CA LYS A 218 21.34 9.04 16.13
C LYS A 218 20.71 10.01 17.15
N ALA A 219 19.60 10.66 16.80
CA ALA A 219 18.87 11.52 17.73
C ALA A 219 17.96 10.75 18.68
N ILE A 220 17.74 9.45 18.45
CA ILE A 220 17.01 8.59 19.38
C ILE A 220 17.96 8.27 20.52
N PRO A 221 17.61 8.58 21.80
CA PRO A 221 18.49 8.29 22.92
C PRO A 221 18.82 6.80 23.05
N ASN A 222 20.06 6.46 23.34
CA ASN A 222 20.50 5.06 23.52
C ASN A 222 19.78 4.34 24.69
N THR A 223 19.18 5.10 25.59
CA THR A 223 18.34 4.59 26.70
C THR A 223 16.93 4.21 26.25
N GLU A 224 16.53 4.59 25.04
CA GLU A 224 15.24 4.19 24.48
C GLU A 224 15.36 2.77 23.91
N ASN A 225 14.87 1.78 24.65
CA ASN A 225 14.75 0.40 24.23
C ASN A 225 13.29 0.13 23.86
N PHE A 226 13.02 -0.21 22.59
CA PHE A 226 11.67 -0.42 22.09
C PHE A 226 11.27 -1.90 22.16
N ASP A 227 10.08 -2.17 22.67
CA ASP A 227 9.49 -3.51 22.64
C ASP A 227 9.26 -3.96 21.20
N ILE A 228 8.89 -3.00 20.33
CA ILE A 228 8.60 -3.26 18.92
C ILE A 228 9.21 -2.15 18.05
N VAL A 229 9.97 -2.56 17.04
CA VAL A 229 10.46 -1.69 15.98
C VAL A 229 9.79 -2.10 14.67
N VAL A 230 9.13 -1.15 13.98
CA VAL A 230 8.44 -1.41 12.72
C VAL A 230 9.20 -0.74 11.59
N GLU A 231 9.87 -1.52 10.77
CA GLU A 231 10.65 -1.00 9.65
C GLU A 231 9.77 -0.86 8.41
N CYS A 232 9.59 0.41 7.96
CA CYS A 232 8.72 0.78 6.83
C CYS A 232 9.46 1.52 5.71
N THR A 233 10.79 1.68 5.80
CA THR A 233 11.56 2.47 4.82
C THR A 233 11.97 1.67 3.59
N GLY A 234 12.24 0.37 3.76
CA GLY A 234 12.87 -0.46 2.73
C GLY A 234 14.35 -0.11 2.48
N ASN A 235 15.01 0.54 3.44
CA ASN A 235 16.44 0.86 3.41
C ASN A 235 17.19 -0.16 4.26
N LEU A 236 18.26 -0.77 3.69
CA LEU A 236 19.03 -1.81 4.35
C LEU A 236 19.73 -1.29 5.63
N ASP A 237 20.36 -0.12 5.56
CA ASP A 237 21.07 0.47 6.71
C ASP A 237 20.11 0.75 7.85
N VAL A 238 18.87 1.17 7.56
CA VAL A 238 17.84 1.39 8.58
C VAL A 238 17.37 0.07 9.20
N LEU A 239 17.27 -1.00 8.40
CA LEU A 239 16.92 -2.33 8.90
C LEU A 239 18.03 -2.89 9.81
N GLU A 240 19.29 -2.77 9.40
CA GLU A 240 20.44 -3.18 10.20
C GLU A 240 20.48 -2.41 11.53
N TYR A 241 20.32 -1.08 11.47
CA TYR A 241 20.29 -0.23 12.67
C TYR A 241 19.11 -0.53 13.60
N SER A 242 18.03 -1.10 13.09
CA SER A 242 16.83 -1.38 13.89
C SER A 242 17.07 -2.30 15.08
N SER A 243 18.10 -3.17 15.02
CA SER A 243 18.51 -4.05 16.11
C SER A 243 19.01 -3.28 17.32
N LEU A 244 19.69 -2.14 17.10
CA LEU A 244 20.19 -1.28 18.18
C LEU A 244 19.07 -0.55 18.93
N LEU A 245 17.89 -0.45 18.32
CA LEU A 245 16.71 0.19 18.89
C LEU A 245 15.81 -0.80 19.65
N ALA A 246 15.85 -2.08 19.25
CA ALA A 246 15.03 -3.11 19.88
C ALA A 246 15.61 -3.48 21.27
N ARG A 247 14.72 -3.64 22.25
CA ARG A 247 15.18 -4.10 23.57
C ARG A 247 15.71 -5.53 23.50
N LYS A 248 16.76 -5.81 24.25
CA LYS A 248 17.23 -7.18 24.49
C LYS A 248 16.16 -7.98 25.24
N PHE A 249 16.21 -9.30 25.12
CA PHE A 249 15.31 -10.23 25.81
C PHE A 249 13.81 -9.96 25.50
N GLY A 250 13.45 -10.13 24.21
CA GLY A 250 12.06 -10.13 23.75
C GLY A 250 11.65 -8.92 22.90
N GLY A 251 12.60 -8.09 22.45
CA GLY A 251 12.34 -7.07 21.44
C GLY A 251 11.96 -7.70 20.09
N LYS A 252 11.09 -7.05 19.37
CA LYS A 252 10.61 -7.52 18.05
C LYS A 252 10.83 -6.48 16.97
N ILE A 253 11.42 -6.89 15.85
CA ILE A 253 11.56 -6.09 14.65
C ILE A 253 10.59 -6.62 13.61
N ILE A 254 9.62 -5.80 13.20
CA ILE A 254 8.63 -6.13 12.18
C ILE A 254 9.05 -5.46 10.88
N VAL A 255 9.43 -6.28 9.89
CA VAL A 255 9.94 -5.84 8.60
C VAL A 255 8.77 -5.73 7.61
N VAL A 256 8.42 -4.50 7.23
CA VAL A 256 7.28 -4.18 6.35
C VAL A 256 7.74 -3.51 5.05
N GLY A 257 8.88 -2.82 5.12
CA GLY A 257 9.47 -2.13 3.97
C GLY A 257 9.78 -3.08 2.81
N ASN A 258 9.65 -2.59 1.58
CA ASN A 258 10.03 -3.34 0.40
C ASN A 258 11.51 -3.06 0.05
N TYR A 259 12.31 -4.10 -0.04
CA TYR A 259 13.73 -4.01 -0.38
C TYR A 259 13.99 -4.39 -1.84
N THR A 260 15.11 -3.97 -2.37
CA THR A 260 15.59 -4.43 -3.69
C THR A 260 15.87 -5.92 -3.62
N LYS A 261 15.29 -6.69 -4.54
CA LYS A 261 15.48 -8.15 -4.59
C LYS A 261 16.96 -8.51 -4.80
N GLY A 262 17.44 -9.54 -4.09
CA GLY A 262 18.81 -10.04 -4.20
C GLY A 262 19.84 -9.25 -3.38
N LYS A 263 19.39 -8.34 -2.50
CA LYS A 263 20.26 -7.68 -1.52
C LYS A 263 20.25 -8.44 -0.20
N SER A 264 21.38 -8.40 0.51
CA SER A 264 21.58 -8.99 1.83
C SER A 264 21.70 -7.90 2.89
N ILE A 265 21.52 -8.25 4.14
CA ILE A 265 21.77 -7.43 5.33
C ILE A 265 22.79 -8.12 6.22
N ASN A 266 23.54 -7.35 6.99
CA ASN A 266 24.43 -7.83 8.04
C ASN A 266 23.68 -7.80 9.36
N LEU A 267 23.53 -8.97 9.99
CA LEU A 267 22.94 -9.09 11.31
C LEU A 267 23.98 -9.67 12.26
N ASP A 268 24.19 -9.01 13.40
CA ASP A 268 24.97 -9.59 14.49
C ASP A 268 24.17 -10.75 15.09
N PRO A 269 24.71 -12.00 15.09
CA PRO A 269 24.04 -13.17 15.66
C PRO A 269 23.70 -12.99 17.15
N TRP A 270 24.46 -12.19 17.89
CA TRP A 270 24.18 -11.90 19.29
C TRP A 270 22.82 -11.26 19.50
N ASN A 271 22.36 -10.42 18.57
CA ASN A 271 21.01 -9.84 18.66
C ASN A 271 19.92 -10.93 18.70
N ILE A 272 20.12 -12.03 17.94
CA ILE A 272 19.18 -13.15 17.92
C ILE A 272 19.32 -13.98 19.20
N ILE A 273 20.56 -14.26 19.65
CA ILE A 273 20.85 -14.99 20.90
C ILE A 273 20.29 -14.25 22.12
N GLU A 274 20.36 -12.91 22.11
CA GLU A 274 19.78 -12.05 23.14
C GLU A 274 18.25 -11.89 23.02
N GLY A 275 17.60 -12.66 22.14
CA GLY A 275 16.14 -12.78 22.06
C GLY A 275 15.44 -11.71 21.24
N ILE A 276 16.15 -10.98 20.37
CA ILE A 276 15.52 -10.10 19.39
C ILE A 276 14.93 -10.94 18.26
N THR A 277 13.65 -10.75 17.98
CA THR A 277 12.93 -11.47 16.91
C THR A 277 12.78 -10.60 15.66
N TYR A 278 13.11 -11.12 14.49
CA TYR A 278 12.81 -10.51 13.20
C TYR A 278 11.60 -11.20 12.57
N GLN A 279 10.56 -10.44 12.28
CA GLN A 279 9.32 -10.93 11.67
C GLN A 279 9.00 -10.19 10.38
N GLY A 280 8.88 -10.91 9.27
CA GLY A 280 8.34 -10.33 8.04
C GLY A 280 6.83 -10.09 8.15
N ALA A 281 6.35 -8.99 7.59
CA ALA A 281 4.92 -8.67 7.52
C ALA A 281 4.47 -8.54 6.07
N TRP A 282 4.30 -9.69 5.42
CA TRP A 282 3.70 -9.77 4.09
C TRP A 282 2.23 -10.17 4.22
N ASN A 283 1.34 -9.27 3.88
CA ASN A 283 -0.09 -9.54 3.97
C ASN A 283 -0.55 -10.51 2.87
N SER A 284 -0.41 -11.81 3.14
CA SER A 284 -0.83 -12.89 2.25
C SER A 284 -2.15 -13.57 2.67
N ASP A 285 -2.87 -12.97 3.61
CA ASP A 285 -4.08 -13.58 4.19
C ASP A 285 -5.18 -13.73 3.14
N ILE A 286 -5.44 -14.96 2.77
CA ILE A 286 -6.41 -15.36 1.75
C ILE A 286 -7.86 -15.08 2.20
N ASN A 287 -8.11 -14.91 3.50
CA ASN A 287 -9.44 -14.70 4.08
C ASN A 287 -9.64 -13.27 4.61
N PHE A 288 -9.08 -12.28 3.93
CA PHE A 288 -9.14 -10.89 4.38
C PHE A 288 -10.57 -10.31 4.39
N LYS A 289 -11.55 -10.95 3.74
CA LYS A 289 -12.94 -10.48 3.66
C LYS A 289 -13.54 -10.13 5.03
N ASN A 290 -13.36 -11.01 6.02
CA ASN A 290 -13.90 -10.77 7.39
C ASN A 290 -13.10 -9.68 8.13
N LYS A 291 -11.79 -9.60 7.89
CA LYS A 291 -10.92 -8.56 8.44
C LYS A 291 -11.21 -7.19 7.82
N PHE A 292 -11.61 -7.14 6.55
CA PHE A 292 -11.92 -5.90 5.83
C PHE A 292 -13.04 -5.10 6.50
N LYS A 293 -14.08 -5.76 6.99
CA LYS A 293 -15.18 -5.09 7.73
C LYS A 293 -14.67 -4.40 9.01
N LYS A 294 -13.77 -5.07 9.75
CA LYS A 294 -13.14 -4.50 10.96
C LYS A 294 -12.25 -3.32 10.59
N LEU A 295 -11.45 -3.46 9.54
CA LEU A 295 -10.60 -2.38 9.02
C LEU A 295 -11.43 -1.17 8.58
N LEU A 296 -12.56 -1.38 7.90
CA LEU A 296 -13.44 -0.29 7.46
C LEU A 296 -14.00 0.50 8.64
N ASN A 297 -14.35 -0.18 9.74
CA ASN A 297 -14.79 0.48 10.97
C ASN A 297 -13.68 1.35 11.59
N ILE A 298 -12.42 0.90 11.57
CA ILE A 298 -11.27 1.68 12.02
C ILE A 298 -11.07 2.86 11.06
N PHE A 299 -11.04 2.62 9.74
CA PHE A 299 -10.87 3.64 8.70
C PHE A 299 -11.84 4.82 8.87
N ASN A 300 -13.10 4.57 9.20
CA ASN A 300 -14.11 5.61 9.35
C ASN A 300 -13.80 6.59 10.50
N LYS A 301 -12.96 6.18 11.45
CA LYS A 301 -12.52 6.99 12.60
C LYS A 301 -11.18 7.70 12.36
N LEU A 302 -10.46 7.35 11.27
CA LEU A 302 -9.16 7.95 10.97
C LEU A 302 -9.32 9.28 10.21
N ASP A 303 -8.45 10.25 10.53
CA ASP A 303 -8.23 11.42 9.68
C ASP A 303 -7.30 11.04 8.53
N THR A 304 -7.87 10.56 7.45
CA THR A 304 -7.12 10.06 6.30
C THR A 304 -6.69 11.14 5.31
N GLU A 305 -7.08 12.40 5.50
CA GLU A 305 -6.63 13.51 4.63
C GLU A 305 -5.11 13.73 4.73
N ILE A 306 -4.51 13.45 5.88
CA ILE A 306 -3.08 13.58 6.13
C ILE A 306 -2.20 12.80 5.12
N PHE A 307 -2.72 11.72 4.52
CA PHE A 307 -1.98 10.93 3.51
C PHE A 307 -1.82 11.67 2.20
N PHE A 308 -2.75 12.55 1.88
CA PHE A 308 -2.84 13.18 0.57
C PHE A 308 -2.38 14.63 0.61
N SER A 309 -1.72 15.06 -0.45
CA SER A 309 -1.51 16.48 -0.69
C SER A 309 -2.85 17.14 -1.08
N LYS A 310 -2.93 18.47 -0.97
CA LYS A 310 -4.08 19.22 -1.50
C LYS A 310 -4.28 19.00 -3.00
N LYS A 311 -3.20 18.65 -3.73
CA LYS A 311 -3.25 18.38 -5.17
C LYS A 311 -3.75 16.98 -5.44
N ILE A 312 -4.80 16.87 -6.27
CA ILE A 312 -5.24 15.64 -6.91
C ILE A 312 -4.71 15.68 -8.34
N TYR A 313 -3.98 14.65 -8.76
CA TYR A 313 -3.45 14.53 -10.12
C TYR A 313 -4.51 13.94 -11.04
N ASN A 314 -4.52 14.31 -12.31
CA ASN A 314 -5.25 13.58 -13.34
C ASN A 314 -4.38 12.44 -13.88
N ILE A 315 -5.00 11.41 -14.47
CA ILE A 315 -4.24 10.28 -15.04
C ILE A 315 -3.18 10.73 -16.07
N SER A 316 -3.46 11.78 -16.84
CA SER A 316 -2.50 12.38 -17.79
C SER A 316 -1.27 13.01 -17.12
N GLU A 317 -1.33 13.29 -15.81
CA GLU A 317 -0.23 13.83 -15.01
C GLU A 317 0.56 12.72 -14.29
N ILE A 318 0.43 11.44 -14.69
CA ILE A 318 1.01 10.29 -13.98
C ILE A 318 2.53 10.45 -13.74
N ASN A 319 3.27 10.91 -14.76
CA ASN A 319 4.72 11.10 -14.63
C ASN A 319 5.08 12.20 -13.62
N LYS A 320 4.26 13.26 -13.52
CA LYS A 320 4.41 14.28 -12.49
C LYS A 320 4.10 13.72 -11.10
N ALA A 321 3.05 12.93 -10.97
CA ALA A 321 2.72 12.26 -9.71
C ALA A 321 3.85 11.32 -9.25
N ILE A 322 4.45 10.54 -10.16
CA ILE A 322 5.60 9.69 -9.90
C ILE A 322 6.81 10.52 -9.43
N LYS A 323 7.13 11.63 -10.11
CA LYS A 323 8.24 12.54 -9.75
C LYS A 323 8.04 13.16 -8.36
N ASP A 324 6.86 13.70 -8.08
CA ASP A 324 6.52 14.33 -6.79
C ASP A 324 6.52 13.29 -5.65
N PHE A 325 6.13 12.05 -5.93
CA PHE A 325 6.19 10.96 -4.97
C PHE A 325 7.63 10.51 -4.69
N LYS A 326 8.44 10.33 -5.72
CA LYS A 326 9.84 9.92 -5.61
C LYS A 326 10.68 10.94 -4.83
N SER A 327 10.39 12.23 -5.00
CA SER A 327 11.07 13.31 -4.25
C SER A 327 10.59 13.46 -2.80
N GLY A 328 9.57 12.69 -2.38
CA GLY A 328 9.01 12.78 -1.03
C GLY A 328 8.14 14.03 -0.78
N LYS A 329 7.80 14.79 -1.84
CA LYS A 329 6.91 15.96 -1.77
C LYS A 329 5.50 15.58 -1.35
N VAL A 330 5.06 14.38 -1.66
CA VAL A 330 3.75 13.82 -1.28
C VAL A 330 3.92 12.45 -0.64
N ILE A 331 3.09 12.14 0.38
CA ILE A 331 3.12 10.82 1.06
C ILE A 331 2.42 9.77 0.19
N ARG A 332 1.27 10.13 -0.38
CA ARG A 332 0.45 9.31 -1.29
C ARG A 332 -0.12 10.21 -2.39
N PRO A 333 0.36 10.13 -3.63
CA PRO A 333 -0.28 10.82 -4.74
C PRO A 333 -1.68 10.24 -4.98
N LEU A 334 -2.71 11.08 -4.92
CA LEU A 334 -4.07 10.70 -5.29
C LEU A 334 -4.31 11.07 -6.75
N ILE A 335 -4.74 10.10 -7.55
CA ILE A 335 -4.91 10.24 -8.99
C ILE A 335 -6.38 10.03 -9.34
N ARG A 336 -6.97 11.02 -10.00
CA ARG A 336 -8.32 10.94 -10.56
C ARG A 336 -8.24 10.28 -11.92
N MET A 337 -9.12 9.29 -12.14
CA MET A 337 -9.17 8.51 -13.38
C MET A 337 -10.24 9.00 -14.35
N THR A 338 -11.24 9.72 -13.83
CA THR A 338 -12.39 10.25 -14.61
C THR A 338 -12.30 11.76 -14.76
#